data_af432cd7f5f0dcd4ebbe2160f71b08e5
#
_entry.id   af432cd7f5f0dcd4ebbe2160f71b08e5
#
_cell.length_a   1.000
_cell.length_b   1.000
_cell.length_c   1.000
_cell.angle_alpha   90.00
_cell.angle_beta   90.00
_cell.angle_gamma   90.00
#
_symmetry.space_group_name_H-M   'P 1'
#
loop_
_entity.id
_entity.type
_entity.pdbx_description
1 polymer ?
#
loop_
_entity_poly.entity_id
_entity_poly.type
_entity_poly.pdbx_seq_one_letter_code
_entity_poly.pdbx_strand_id
1 'polypeptide(L)'
;MFKSLPLTPRDVSATEYRLELIYNAARMGLKGDALALAAGMLPLEYRRLCILDPVAQLAEDKGRADNQTEMSRVLHEAALGGDAKAALEVLKHVHGWTAKQEISVDV
;
A
#
# COMPACT_ATOMS: atom_id res chain seq x y z
N MET A 1 -17.61 -12.80 10.51
CA MET A 1 -16.34 -12.57 9.84
C MET A 1 -15.56 -13.86 9.60
N PHE A 2 -15.29 -14.65 10.63
CA PHE A 2 -14.66 -15.97 10.41
C PHE A 2 -15.52 -16.95 9.62
N LYS A 3 -16.81 -16.68 9.52
CA LYS A 3 -17.73 -17.54 8.76
C LYS A 3 -17.41 -17.60 7.28
N SER A 4 -16.77 -16.56 6.73
CA SER A 4 -16.45 -16.50 5.30
C SER A 4 -15.03 -16.98 4.99
N LEU A 5 -14.22 -17.29 6.01
CA LEU A 5 -12.86 -17.78 5.83
C LEU A 5 -12.74 -19.23 6.26
N PRO A 6 -12.22 -20.12 5.41
CA PRO A 6 -11.94 -21.49 5.82
C PRO A 6 -10.75 -21.51 6.78
N LEU A 7 -10.69 -22.52 7.64
CA LEU A 7 -9.55 -22.72 8.54
C LEU A 7 -8.37 -23.38 7.84
N THR A 8 -8.63 -24.06 6.74
CA THR A 8 -7.57 -24.70 5.95
C THR A 8 -7.38 -23.96 4.64
N PRO A 9 -6.13 -23.80 4.16
CA PRO A 9 -5.89 -23.11 2.89
C PRO A 9 -6.59 -23.79 1.72
N ARG A 10 -7.13 -22.97 0.83
CA ARG A 10 -7.76 -23.40 -0.42
C ARG A 10 -6.86 -23.04 -1.59
N ASP A 11 -7.11 -23.66 -2.72
CA ASP A 11 -6.61 -23.16 -3.98
C ASP A 11 -7.55 -22.06 -4.45
N VAL A 12 -7.03 -20.85 -4.56
CA VAL A 12 -7.82 -19.71 -5.01
C VAL A 12 -7.32 -19.25 -6.36
N SER A 13 -8.23 -18.67 -7.16
CA SER A 13 -7.90 -18.14 -8.47
C SER A 13 -7.98 -16.63 -8.48
N ALA A 14 -7.27 -16.01 -9.42
CA ALA A 14 -7.25 -14.57 -9.58
C ALA A 14 -8.46 -14.09 -10.38
N THR A 15 -9.64 -14.19 -9.78
CA THR A 15 -10.85 -13.65 -10.38
C THR A 15 -10.81 -12.12 -10.35
N GLU A 16 -11.58 -11.49 -11.23
CA GLU A 16 -11.67 -10.04 -11.26
C GLU A 16 -12.08 -9.48 -9.90
N TYR A 17 -13.06 -10.09 -9.27
CA TYR A 17 -13.52 -9.69 -7.96
C TYR A 17 -12.41 -9.79 -6.90
N ARG A 18 -11.65 -10.89 -6.92
CA ARG A 18 -10.55 -11.08 -5.96
C ARG A 18 -9.42 -10.10 -6.19
N LEU A 19 -9.09 -9.81 -7.45
CA LEU A 19 -8.09 -8.81 -7.79
C LEU A 19 -8.51 -7.42 -7.30
N GLU A 20 -9.78 -7.10 -7.41
CA GLU A 20 -10.31 -5.83 -6.90
C GLU A 20 -10.18 -5.75 -5.37
N LEU A 21 -10.45 -6.83 -4.66
CA LEU A 21 -10.28 -6.87 -3.20
C LEU A 21 -8.81 -6.67 -2.81
N ILE A 22 -7.90 -7.29 -3.54
CA ILE A 22 -6.45 -7.13 -3.32
C ILE A 22 -6.04 -5.68 -3.55
N TYR A 23 -6.46 -5.12 -4.67
CA TYR A 23 -6.17 -3.74 -5.02
C TYR A 23 -6.69 -2.78 -3.95
N ASN A 24 -7.93 -2.93 -3.53
CA ASN A 24 -8.53 -2.05 -2.53
C ASN A 24 -7.83 -2.15 -1.18
N ALA A 25 -7.44 -3.35 -0.76
CA ALA A 25 -6.70 -3.55 0.49
C ALA A 25 -5.33 -2.85 0.43
N ALA A 26 -4.62 -3.00 -0.68
CA ALA A 26 -3.31 -2.36 -0.88
C ALA A 26 -3.45 -0.84 -0.96
N ARG A 27 -4.51 -0.35 -1.57
CA ARG A 27 -4.78 1.09 -1.67
C ARG A 27 -5.04 1.72 -0.31
N MET A 28 -5.56 0.95 0.63
CA MET A 28 -5.74 1.42 2.02
C MET A 28 -4.44 1.36 2.83
N GLY A 29 -3.35 0.93 2.24
CA GLY A 29 -2.05 0.85 2.90
C GLY A 29 -1.77 -0.48 3.58
N LEU A 30 -2.63 -1.48 3.41
CA LEU A 30 -2.41 -2.80 3.99
C LEU A 30 -1.36 -3.57 3.20
N LYS A 31 -0.66 -4.46 3.88
CA LYS A 31 0.34 -5.35 3.29
C LYS A 31 0.46 -6.62 4.09
N GLY A 32 1.11 -7.63 3.52
CA GLY A 32 1.36 -8.90 4.19
C GLY A 32 0.09 -9.63 4.58
N ASP A 33 0.07 -10.17 5.79
CA ASP A 33 -1.05 -10.97 6.27
C ASP A 33 -2.34 -10.16 6.39
N ALA A 34 -2.23 -8.89 6.78
CA ALA A 34 -3.40 -8.01 6.89
C ALA A 34 -4.06 -7.80 5.53
N LEU A 35 -3.27 -7.65 4.47
CA LEU A 35 -3.79 -7.51 3.12
C LEU A 35 -4.53 -8.78 2.69
N ALA A 36 -3.94 -9.94 2.93
CA ALA A 36 -4.56 -11.21 2.57
C ALA A 36 -5.91 -11.38 3.26
N LEU A 37 -5.96 -11.12 4.55
CA LEU A 37 -7.18 -11.25 5.34
C LEU A 37 -8.25 -10.25 4.88
N ALA A 38 -7.86 -9.01 4.60
CA ALA A 38 -8.79 -7.99 4.10
C ALA A 38 -9.35 -8.36 2.73
N ALA A 39 -8.58 -9.08 1.92
CA ALA A 39 -9.00 -9.55 0.61
C ALA A 39 -9.77 -10.90 0.68
N GLY A 40 -10.08 -11.37 1.89
CA GLY A 40 -10.88 -12.59 2.09
C GLY A 40 -10.09 -13.87 1.89
N MET A 41 -8.78 -13.84 2.11
CA MET A 41 -7.91 -15.00 1.94
C MET A 41 -7.07 -15.22 3.18
N LEU A 42 -6.70 -16.50 3.42
CA LEU A 42 -5.66 -16.79 4.40
C LEU A 42 -4.30 -16.37 3.83
N PRO A 43 -3.34 -15.98 4.69
CA PRO A 43 -2.03 -15.57 4.20
C PRO A 43 -1.36 -16.58 3.26
N LEU A 44 -1.47 -17.87 3.57
CA LEU A 44 -0.90 -18.91 2.72
C LEU A 44 -1.60 -18.99 1.37
N GLU A 45 -2.92 -18.80 1.35
CA GLU A 45 -3.70 -18.77 0.09
C GLU A 45 -3.22 -17.63 -0.81
N TYR A 46 -3.00 -16.47 -0.23
CA TYR A 46 -2.53 -15.32 -0.99
C TYR A 46 -1.12 -15.52 -1.52
N ARG A 47 -0.22 -16.05 -0.70
CA ARG A 47 1.15 -16.35 -1.15
C ARG A 47 1.17 -17.33 -2.31
N ARG A 48 0.33 -18.38 -2.24
CA ARG A 48 0.21 -19.35 -3.33
C ARG A 48 -0.36 -18.69 -4.59
N LEU A 49 -1.37 -17.84 -4.43
CA LEU A 49 -1.96 -17.14 -5.56
C LEU A 49 -0.95 -16.28 -6.29
N CYS A 50 -0.13 -15.51 -5.55
CA CYS A 50 0.89 -14.65 -6.16
C CYS A 50 1.95 -15.45 -6.91
N ILE A 51 2.29 -16.66 -6.43
CA ILE A 51 3.26 -17.53 -7.11
C ILE A 51 2.66 -18.07 -8.40
N LEU A 52 1.39 -18.48 -8.38
CA LEU A 52 0.75 -19.10 -9.53
C LEU A 52 0.29 -18.09 -10.57
N ASP A 53 -0.08 -16.90 -10.14
CA ASP A 53 -0.62 -15.88 -11.02
C ASP A 53 -0.05 -14.49 -10.67
N PRO A 54 0.91 -14.01 -11.47
CA PRO A 54 1.55 -12.71 -11.21
C PRO A 54 0.58 -11.53 -11.22
N VAL A 55 -0.61 -11.67 -11.81
CA VAL A 55 -1.61 -10.60 -11.84
C VAL A 55 -2.04 -10.20 -10.43
N ALA A 56 -2.05 -11.15 -9.49
CA ALA A 56 -2.38 -10.85 -8.10
C ALA A 56 -1.36 -9.87 -7.49
N GLN A 57 -0.07 -10.09 -7.75
CA GLN A 57 0.98 -9.19 -7.28
C GLN A 57 0.87 -7.81 -7.94
N LEU A 58 0.52 -7.77 -9.24
CA LEU A 58 0.29 -6.52 -9.94
C LEU A 58 -0.85 -5.72 -9.32
N ALA A 59 -1.93 -6.39 -8.93
CA ALA A 59 -3.07 -5.72 -8.28
C ALA A 59 -2.64 -5.08 -6.96
N GLU A 60 -1.83 -5.78 -6.18
CA GLU A 60 -1.28 -5.25 -4.93
C GLU A 60 -0.37 -4.05 -5.21
N ASP A 61 0.54 -4.18 -6.17
CA ASP A 61 1.51 -3.13 -6.50
C ASP A 61 0.78 -1.87 -7.00
N LYS A 62 -0.24 -2.03 -7.82
CA LYS A 62 -1.04 -0.91 -8.32
C LYS A 62 -1.77 -0.20 -7.19
N GLY A 63 -2.38 -0.96 -6.28
CA GLY A 63 -3.07 -0.38 -5.13
C GLY A 63 -2.11 0.41 -4.24
N ARG A 64 -0.93 -0.14 -3.99
CA ARG A 64 0.09 0.53 -3.19
C ARG A 64 0.59 1.80 -3.87
N ALA A 65 0.80 1.76 -5.19
CA ALA A 65 1.22 2.93 -5.95
C ALA A 65 0.16 4.03 -5.91
N ASP A 66 -1.11 3.67 -6.03
CA ASP A 66 -2.21 4.64 -5.96
C ASP A 66 -2.31 5.26 -4.57
N ASN A 67 -2.09 4.47 -3.51
CA ASN A 67 -2.04 4.99 -2.16
C ASN A 67 -0.90 6.00 -1.99
N GLN A 68 0.30 5.67 -2.46
CA GLN A 68 1.45 6.57 -2.37
C GLN A 68 1.22 7.85 -3.15
N THR A 69 0.64 7.76 -4.34
CA THR A 69 0.31 8.93 -5.15
C THR A 69 -0.66 9.85 -4.42
N GLU A 70 -1.70 9.27 -3.84
CA GLU A 70 -2.72 10.04 -3.13
C GLU A 70 -2.16 10.72 -1.87
N MET A 71 -1.36 9.99 -1.09
CA MET A 71 -0.75 10.54 0.11
C MET A 71 0.29 11.62 -0.23
N SER A 72 1.07 11.40 -1.29
CA SER A 72 2.03 12.40 -1.77
C SER A 72 1.33 13.69 -2.18
N ARG A 73 0.19 13.58 -2.87
CA ARG A 73 -0.58 14.75 -3.28
C ARG A 73 -1.06 15.55 -2.08
N VAL A 74 -1.61 14.87 -1.06
CA VAL A 74 -2.08 15.53 0.15
C VAL A 74 -0.92 16.25 0.86
N LEU A 75 0.23 15.60 0.94
CA LEU A 75 1.41 16.16 1.59
C LEU A 75 1.93 17.38 0.84
N HIS A 76 1.98 17.31 -0.49
CA HIS A 76 2.39 18.45 -1.33
C HIS A 76 1.42 19.62 -1.19
N GLU A 77 0.14 19.36 -1.16
CA GLU A 77 -0.88 20.42 -0.98
C GLU A 77 -0.70 21.09 0.38
N ALA A 78 -0.45 20.33 1.44
CA ALA A 78 -0.21 20.88 2.76
C ALA A 78 1.05 21.75 2.77
N ALA A 79 2.13 21.28 2.13
CA ALA A 79 3.38 22.03 2.04
C ALA A 79 3.20 23.34 1.28
N LEU A 80 2.47 23.32 0.17
CA LEU A 80 2.18 24.52 -0.62
C LEU A 80 1.28 25.49 0.14
N GLY A 81 0.47 24.98 1.07
CA GLY A 81 -0.38 25.80 1.94
C GLY A 81 0.37 26.46 3.12
N GLY A 82 1.68 26.28 3.21
CA GLY A 82 2.51 26.90 4.22
C GLY A 82 2.89 26.02 5.41
N ASP A 83 2.61 24.72 5.35
CA ASP A 83 3.01 23.79 6.42
C ASP A 83 4.49 23.43 6.25
N ALA A 84 5.34 24.04 7.07
CA ALA A 84 6.79 23.82 7.01
C ALA A 84 7.16 22.37 7.32
N LYS A 85 6.45 21.73 8.24
CA LYS A 85 6.70 20.34 8.59
C LYS A 85 6.39 19.40 7.42
N ALA A 86 5.27 19.65 6.73
CA ALA A 86 4.92 18.90 5.54
C ALA A 86 5.94 19.11 4.44
N ALA A 87 6.45 20.33 4.26
CA ALA A 87 7.50 20.63 3.29
C ALA A 87 8.78 19.85 3.56
N LEU A 88 9.20 19.75 4.83
CA LEU A 88 10.36 18.95 5.22
C LEU A 88 10.14 17.47 4.94
N GLU A 89 8.94 16.94 5.22
CA GLU A 89 8.63 15.55 4.94
C GLU A 89 8.69 15.25 3.44
N VAL A 90 8.21 16.16 2.60
CA VAL A 90 8.32 16.03 1.14
C VAL A 90 9.78 15.98 0.73
N LEU A 91 10.61 16.90 1.25
CA LEU A 91 12.03 16.96 0.91
C LEU A 91 12.77 15.68 1.32
N LYS A 92 12.43 15.13 2.49
CA LYS A 92 13.03 13.86 2.96
C LYS A 92 12.66 12.69 2.07
N HIS A 93 11.38 12.53 1.79
CA HIS A 93 10.87 11.31 1.13
C HIS A 93 10.95 11.35 -0.38
N VAL A 94 10.83 12.52 -0.98
CA VAL A 94 10.86 12.67 -2.44
C VAL A 94 12.28 13.00 -2.93
N HIS A 95 12.99 13.88 -2.23
CA HIS A 95 14.29 14.37 -2.66
C HIS A 95 15.46 13.84 -1.83
N GLY A 96 15.19 12.97 -0.87
CA GLY A 96 16.22 12.32 -0.10
C GLY A 96 17.01 13.24 0.82
N TRP A 97 16.38 14.28 1.35
CA TRP A 97 17.06 15.20 2.27
C TRP A 97 17.48 14.47 3.55
N THR A 98 18.67 14.79 4.01
CA THR A 98 19.25 14.27 5.25
C THR A 98 19.04 15.26 6.39
N ALA A 99 19.27 14.82 7.61
CA ALA A 99 19.21 15.68 8.79
C ALA A 99 20.13 16.91 8.65
N LYS A 100 21.27 16.76 8.01
CA LYS A 100 22.20 17.87 7.76
C LYS A 100 21.59 18.93 6.85
N GLN A 101 20.88 18.51 5.81
CA GLN A 101 20.18 19.42 4.91
C GLN A 101 19.01 20.12 5.61
N GLU A 102 18.33 19.42 6.51
CA GLU A 102 17.26 20.00 7.31
C GLU A 102 17.77 21.13 8.21
N ILE A 103 18.92 20.94 8.84
CA ILE A 103 19.55 21.97 9.66
C ILE A 103 19.84 23.22 8.81
N SER A 104 20.27 23.03 7.56
CA SER A 104 20.53 24.12 6.63
C SER A 104 19.27 24.90 6.29
N VAL A 105 18.13 24.23 6.22
CA VAL A 105 16.84 24.86 5.94
C VAL A 105 16.36 25.71 7.12
N ASP A 106 16.65 25.28 8.34
CA ASP A 106 16.23 25.98 9.55
C ASP A 106 17.01 27.28 9.81
N VAL A 107 18.10 27.46 9.14
CA VAL A 107 18.90 28.66 9.23
C VAL A 107 18.36 29.75 8.32
#